data_3d89e9590fb4383199ad30b99ef57b76
#
_entry.id   3d89e9590fb4383199ad30b99ef57b76
#
_cell.length_a   1.000
_cell.length_b   1.000
_cell.length_c   1.000
_cell.angle_alpha   90.00
_cell.angle_beta   90.00
_cell.angle_gamma   90.00
#
_symmetry.space_group_name_H-M   'P 1'
#
loop_
_entity.id
_entity.type
_entity.pdbx_description
1 polymer ?
#
loop_
_entity_poly.entity_id
_entity_poly.type
_entity_poly.pdbx_seq_one_letter_code
_entity_poly.pdbx_strand_id
1 'polypeptide(L)'
;MLRSTSDPLAGRPPPSERAGQKAVALADLCTLRALPEPVLCEIDAHLTGFLRAAEARVRARAAIRLAECPWAPVEAIRSLAFDAFEIASPVLQHSERLKEQDLLALAALGPQQRLALARRNTISEKLAERLCSFGERDCLEKLFRNLGA
;
A
#
# COMPACT_ATOMS: atom_id res chain seq x y z
N MET A 1 -47.78 11.75 23.38
CA MET A 1 -47.15 10.47 23.04
C MET A 1 -46.03 10.68 22.01
N LEU A 2 -44.84 10.66 22.48
CA LEU A 2 -43.66 10.71 21.59
C LEU A 2 -43.48 9.34 20.99
N ARG A 3 -43.85 9.18 19.72
CA ARG A 3 -43.37 8.04 18.93
C ARG A 3 -41.87 8.20 18.73
N SER A 4 -41.10 7.35 19.35
CA SER A 4 -39.72 7.14 19.02
C SER A 4 -39.67 6.64 17.57
N THR A 5 -39.50 7.55 16.64
CA THR A 5 -39.10 7.17 15.28
C THR A 5 -37.70 6.62 15.38
N SER A 6 -37.58 5.31 15.43
CA SER A 6 -36.30 4.67 15.25
C SER A 6 -35.82 5.06 13.84
N ASP A 7 -34.80 5.93 13.79
CA ASP A 7 -34.13 6.27 12.56
C ASP A 7 -33.64 4.96 11.93
N PRO A 8 -34.08 4.59 10.71
CA PRO A 8 -33.63 3.36 10.06
C PRO A 8 -32.12 3.37 9.78
N LEU A 9 -31.47 4.52 9.94
CA LEU A 9 -30.01 4.68 9.86
C LEU A 9 -29.33 4.58 11.24
N ALA A 10 -30.12 4.56 12.33
CA ALA A 10 -29.56 4.37 13.68
C ALA A 10 -28.93 2.98 13.78
N GLY A 11 -27.63 2.94 14.10
CA GLY A 11 -26.86 1.70 14.16
C GLY A 11 -26.09 1.34 12.88
N ARG A 12 -26.22 2.09 11.80
CA ARG A 12 -25.33 1.94 10.65
C ARG A 12 -23.99 2.60 10.93
N PRO A 13 -22.86 1.90 10.66
CA PRO A 13 -21.55 2.51 10.80
C PRO A 13 -21.38 3.69 9.84
N PRO A 14 -20.55 4.67 10.19
CA PRO A 14 -20.28 5.81 9.31
C PRO A 14 -19.68 5.35 7.96
N PRO A 15 -19.78 6.18 6.90
CA PRO A 15 -19.29 5.80 5.56
C PRO A 15 -17.82 5.36 5.54
N SER A 16 -16.97 5.99 6.33
CA SER A 16 -15.55 5.61 6.44
C SER A 16 -15.36 4.22 7.05
N GLU A 17 -16.14 3.88 8.05
CA GLU A 17 -16.08 2.56 8.68
C GLU A 17 -16.60 1.46 7.74
N ARG A 18 -17.70 1.74 7.02
CA ARG A 18 -18.22 0.81 6.01
C ARG A 18 -17.23 0.59 4.87
N ALA A 19 -16.58 1.67 4.41
CA ALA A 19 -15.52 1.58 3.41
C ALA A 19 -14.34 0.75 3.94
N GLY A 20 -13.97 0.95 5.20
CA GLY A 20 -12.94 0.19 5.86
C GLY A 20 -13.24 -1.31 5.93
N GLN A 21 -14.46 -1.69 6.32
CA GLN A 21 -14.88 -3.09 6.36
C GLN A 21 -14.83 -3.75 4.98
N LYS A 22 -15.27 -3.05 3.95
CA LYS A 22 -15.21 -3.52 2.56
C LYS A 22 -13.78 -3.64 2.05
N ALA A 23 -12.94 -2.66 2.38
CA ALA A 23 -11.52 -2.70 2.03
C ALA A 23 -10.80 -3.90 2.64
N VAL A 24 -11.04 -4.17 3.93
CA VAL A 24 -10.46 -5.34 4.61
C VAL A 24 -10.93 -6.64 3.96
N ALA A 25 -12.22 -6.76 3.69
CA ALA A 25 -12.77 -7.96 3.06
C ALA A 25 -12.18 -8.22 1.66
N LEU A 26 -12.04 -7.18 0.85
CA LEU A 26 -11.43 -7.29 -0.48
C LEU A 26 -9.93 -7.59 -0.41
N ALA A 27 -9.21 -6.96 0.52
CA ALA A 27 -7.80 -7.25 0.74
C ALA A 27 -7.59 -8.71 1.16
N ASP A 28 -8.40 -9.21 2.08
CA ASP A 28 -8.36 -10.61 2.50
C ASP A 28 -8.63 -11.56 1.33
N LEU A 29 -9.63 -11.26 0.50
CA LEU A 29 -9.92 -12.06 -0.69
C LEU A 29 -8.72 -12.13 -1.64
N CYS A 30 -8.05 -11.01 -1.86
CA CYS A 30 -6.86 -10.95 -2.71
C CYS A 30 -5.68 -11.77 -2.16
N THR A 31 -5.58 -11.92 -0.84
CA THR A 31 -4.47 -12.69 -0.23
C THR A 31 -4.72 -14.19 -0.20
N LEU A 32 -5.97 -14.64 -0.33
CA LEU A 32 -6.32 -16.07 -0.26
C LEU A 32 -5.84 -16.86 -1.48
N ARG A 33 -5.92 -16.28 -2.66
CA ARG A 33 -5.50 -16.93 -3.91
C ARG A 33 -5.34 -15.92 -5.03
N ALA A 34 -4.58 -16.30 -6.05
CA ALA A 34 -4.52 -15.55 -7.30
C ALA A 34 -5.90 -15.56 -7.97
N LEU A 35 -6.34 -14.38 -8.42
CA LEU A 35 -7.61 -14.18 -9.11
C LEU A 35 -7.37 -13.97 -10.62
N PRO A 36 -8.34 -14.37 -11.48
CA PRO A 36 -8.26 -14.03 -12.90
C PRO A 36 -8.15 -12.53 -13.12
N GLU A 37 -7.37 -12.13 -14.11
CA GLU A 37 -7.08 -10.72 -14.41
C GLU A 37 -8.33 -9.82 -14.51
N PRO A 38 -9.42 -10.20 -15.21
CA PRO A 38 -10.63 -9.37 -15.26
C PRO A 38 -11.27 -9.14 -13.89
N VAL A 39 -11.30 -10.16 -13.04
CA VAL A 39 -11.83 -10.09 -11.68
C VAL A 39 -10.93 -9.22 -10.80
N LEU A 40 -9.62 -9.40 -10.94
CA LEU A 40 -8.63 -8.62 -10.20
C LEU A 40 -8.73 -7.13 -10.53
N CYS A 41 -8.92 -6.78 -11.79
CA CYS A 41 -9.11 -5.38 -12.22
C CYS A 41 -10.34 -4.73 -11.59
N GLU A 42 -11.46 -5.44 -11.54
CA GLU A 42 -12.68 -4.94 -10.89
C GLU A 42 -12.49 -4.76 -9.38
N ILE A 43 -11.90 -5.76 -8.73
CA ILE A 43 -11.59 -5.68 -7.30
C ILE A 43 -10.64 -4.51 -7.02
N ASP A 44 -9.63 -4.32 -7.85
CA ASP A 44 -8.67 -3.24 -7.70
C ASP A 44 -9.33 -1.87 -7.71
N ALA A 45 -10.22 -1.61 -8.65
CA ALA A 45 -10.96 -0.36 -8.72
C ALA A 45 -11.80 -0.12 -7.45
N HIS A 46 -12.52 -1.13 -7.00
CA HIS A 46 -13.35 -1.03 -5.79
C HIS A 46 -12.50 -0.89 -4.52
N LEU A 47 -11.47 -1.71 -4.39
CA LEU A 47 -10.56 -1.67 -3.24
C LEU A 47 -9.88 -0.32 -3.11
N THR A 48 -9.37 0.22 -4.19
CA THR A 48 -8.74 1.55 -4.22
C THR A 48 -9.71 2.63 -3.75
N GLY A 49 -10.95 2.59 -4.23
CA GLY A 49 -11.99 3.52 -3.80
C GLY A 49 -12.32 3.42 -2.31
N PHE A 50 -12.45 2.20 -1.78
CA PHE A 50 -12.72 1.98 -0.36
C PHE A 50 -11.54 2.38 0.53
N LEU A 51 -10.32 2.12 0.11
CA LEU A 51 -9.12 2.54 0.84
C LEU A 51 -9.03 4.06 0.96
N ARG A 52 -9.35 4.80 -0.11
CA ARG A 52 -9.36 6.27 -0.06
C ARG A 52 -10.36 6.83 0.95
N ALA A 53 -11.49 6.16 1.12
CA ALA A 53 -12.53 6.56 2.07
C ALA A 53 -12.31 6.01 3.49
N ALA A 54 -11.42 5.05 3.68
CA ALA A 54 -11.16 4.39 4.95
C ALA A 54 -10.25 5.21 5.87
N GLU A 55 -10.34 4.93 7.17
CA GLU A 55 -9.44 5.51 8.17
C GLU A 55 -7.99 5.02 7.99
N ALA A 56 -7.02 5.82 8.46
CA ALA A 56 -5.59 5.53 8.34
C ALA A 56 -5.20 4.16 8.89
N ARG A 57 -5.76 3.75 10.03
CA ARG A 57 -5.48 2.44 10.63
C ARG A 57 -5.90 1.26 9.74
N VAL A 58 -7.00 1.43 9.01
CA VAL A 58 -7.48 0.41 8.05
C VAL A 58 -6.56 0.34 6.85
N ARG A 59 -6.15 1.49 6.32
CA ARG A 59 -5.17 1.55 5.23
C ARG A 59 -3.84 0.91 5.63
N ALA A 60 -3.38 1.16 6.86
CA ALA A 60 -2.17 0.55 7.40
C ALA A 60 -2.26 -0.98 7.47
N ARG A 61 -3.38 -1.52 7.92
CA ARG A 61 -3.61 -2.98 7.96
C ARG A 61 -3.66 -3.58 6.57
N ALA A 62 -4.34 -2.92 5.64
CA ALA A 62 -4.40 -3.36 4.25
C ALA A 62 -2.99 -3.35 3.61
N ALA A 63 -2.19 -2.33 3.88
CA ALA A 63 -0.81 -2.24 3.41
C ALA A 63 0.05 -3.43 3.88
N ILE A 64 -0.04 -3.78 5.15
CA ILE A 64 0.69 -4.93 5.70
C ILE A 64 0.26 -6.23 5.01
N ARG A 65 -1.04 -6.43 4.82
CA ARG A 65 -1.55 -7.66 4.19
C ARG A 65 -1.20 -7.78 2.72
N LEU A 66 -1.28 -6.68 1.98
CA LEU A 66 -1.05 -6.68 0.55
C LEU A 66 0.43 -6.58 0.17
N ALA A 67 1.28 -6.09 1.07
CA ALA A 67 2.70 -5.84 0.78
C ALA A 67 3.45 -7.09 0.30
N GLU A 68 3.20 -8.23 0.89
CA GLU A 68 3.88 -9.49 0.55
C GLU A 68 3.10 -10.37 -0.43
N CYS A 69 1.93 -9.93 -0.87
CA CYS A 69 1.10 -10.69 -1.79
C CYS A 69 1.60 -10.53 -3.24
N PRO A 70 2.09 -11.61 -3.90
CA PRO A 70 2.65 -11.51 -5.26
C PRO A 70 1.63 -11.15 -6.33
N TRP A 71 0.35 -11.34 -6.06
CA TRP A 71 -0.76 -11.05 -6.97
C TRP A 71 -1.68 -9.93 -6.45
N ALA A 72 -1.18 -9.09 -5.55
CA ALA A 72 -1.94 -7.96 -5.02
C ALA A 72 -2.37 -6.99 -6.15
N PRO A 73 -3.53 -6.35 -6.01
CA PRO A 73 -4.01 -5.36 -6.99
C PRO A 73 -3.03 -4.20 -7.14
N VAL A 74 -2.67 -3.86 -8.37
CA VAL A 74 -1.60 -2.90 -8.69
C VAL A 74 -1.96 -1.48 -8.25
N GLU A 75 -3.17 -1.01 -8.54
CA GLU A 75 -3.59 0.36 -8.21
C GLU A 75 -3.80 0.54 -6.70
N ALA A 76 -4.30 -0.48 -6.01
CA ALA A 76 -4.40 -0.46 -4.55
C ALA A 76 -3.01 -0.39 -3.90
N ILE A 77 -2.06 -1.18 -4.37
CA ILE A 77 -0.67 -1.15 -3.92
C ILE A 77 -0.05 0.23 -4.19
N ARG A 78 -0.25 0.78 -5.37
CA ARG A 78 0.25 2.11 -5.72
C ARG A 78 -0.34 3.19 -4.82
N SER A 79 -1.64 3.16 -4.59
CA SER A 79 -2.32 4.10 -3.69
C SER A 79 -1.74 4.05 -2.27
N LEU A 80 -1.47 2.86 -1.74
CA LEU A 80 -0.87 2.67 -0.42
C LEU A 80 0.60 3.12 -0.38
N ALA A 81 1.35 2.91 -1.46
CA ALA A 81 2.75 3.33 -1.56
C ALA A 81 2.92 4.85 -1.51
N PHE A 82 1.97 5.60 -2.04
CA PHE A 82 1.97 7.07 -2.01
C PHE A 82 1.22 7.68 -0.82
N ASP A 83 0.76 6.87 0.11
CA ASP A 83 0.13 7.30 1.36
C ASP A 83 1.19 7.80 2.37
N ALA A 84 0.76 8.21 3.57
CA ALA A 84 1.69 8.58 4.64
C ALA A 84 2.73 7.47 4.88
N PHE A 85 3.94 7.84 5.24
CA PHE A 85 5.07 6.90 5.34
C PHE A 85 4.76 5.71 6.25
N GLU A 86 4.09 5.92 7.36
CA GLU A 86 3.71 4.85 8.30
C GLU A 86 2.83 3.79 7.66
N ILE A 87 2.01 4.20 6.70
CA ILE A 87 1.14 3.29 5.93
C ILE A 87 1.91 2.67 4.76
N ALA A 88 2.70 3.47 4.07
CA ALA A 88 3.42 3.08 2.87
C ALA A 88 4.60 2.13 3.15
N SER A 89 5.21 2.21 4.32
CA SER A 89 6.46 1.52 4.65
C SER A 89 6.48 0.03 4.31
N PRO A 90 5.49 -0.80 4.68
CA PRO A 90 5.50 -2.22 4.32
C PRO A 90 5.47 -2.45 2.81
N VAL A 91 4.69 -1.65 2.10
CA VAL A 91 4.56 -1.73 0.63
C VAL A 91 5.87 -1.34 -0.04
N LEU A 92 6.53 -0.28 0.42
CA LEU A 92 7.81 0.17 -0.13
C LEU A 92 8.91 -0.90 0.04
N GLN A 93 8.92 -1.61 1.16
CA GLN A 93 9.93 -2.61 1.46
C GLN A 93 9.68 -3.97 0.79
N HIS A 94 8.44 -4.39 0.69
CA HIS A 94 8.11 -5.79 0.39
C HIS A 94 7.33 -6.01 -0.89
N SER A 95 6.59 -5.03 -1.41
CA SER A 95 5.74 -5.26 -2.57
C SER A 95 6.54 -5.41 -3.86
N GLU A 96 6.30 -6.51 -4.56
CA GLU A 96 6.83 -6.78 -5.90
C GLU A 96 5.92 -6.23 -7.00
N ARG A 97 4.75 -5.69 -6.64
CA ARG A 97 3.76 -5.18 -7.59
C ARG A 97 3.99 -3.71 -7.98
N LEU A 98 4.91 -3.02 -7.32
CA LEU A 98 5.30 -1.66 -7.69
C LEU A 98 6.13 -1.67 -8.98
N LYS A 99 5.72 -0.82 -9.92
CA LYS A 99 6.46 -0.62 -11.17
C LYS A 99 7.72 0.21 -10.92
N GLU A 100 8.72 0.06 -11.77
CA GLU A 100 9.98 0.82 -11.65
C GLU A 100 9.74 2.32 -11.66
N GLN A 101 8.83 2.82 -12.49
CA GLN A 101 8.45 4.24 -12.53
C GLN A 101 7.93 4.73 -11.18
N ASP A 102 7.11 3.93 -10.51
CA ASP A 102 6.60 4.26 -9.18
C ASP A 102 7.70 4.26 -8.13
N LEU A 103 8.61 3.30 -8.18
CA LEU A 103 9.76 3.23 -7.28
C LEU A 103 10.68 4.45 -7.42
N LEU A 104 10.94 4.89 -8.64
CA LEU A 104 11.73 6.09 -8.90
C LEU A 104 11.02 7.35 -8.40
N ALA A 105 9.71 7.46 -8.60
CA ALA A 105 8.92 8.58 -8.10
C ALA A 105 8.88 8.60 -6.56
N LEU A 106 8.76 7.45 -5.93
CA LEU A 106 8.79 7.31 -4.47
C LEU A 106 10.13 7.72 -3.87
N ALA A 107 11.22 7.40 -4.55
CA ALA A 107 12.56 7.82 -4.14
C ALA A 107 12.72 9.35 -4.07
N ALA A 108 11.97 10.09 -4.86
CA ALA A 108 12.00 11.56 -4.87
C ALA A 108 11.21 12.20 -3.71
N LEU A 109 10.37 11.44 -3.00
CA LEU A 109 9.47 11.99 -1.98
C LEU A 109 10.18 12.40 -0.69
N GLY A 110 11.16 11.64 -0.24
CA GLY A 110 11.85 11.97 0.99
C GLY A 110 12.84 10.91 1.47
N PRO A 111 13.63 11.21 2.52
CA PRO A 111 14.67 10.30 3.02
C PRO A 111 14.11 9.01 3.62
N GLN A 112 12.94 9.07 4.26
CA GLN A 112 12.29 7.88 4.82
C GLN A 112 11.91 6.88 3.73
N GLN A 113 11.34 7.37 2.62
CA GLN A 113 10.99 6.54 1.47
C GLN A 113 12.24 5.93 0.85
N ARG A 114 13.29 6.69 0.67
CA ARG A 114 14.57 6.19 0.12
C ARG A 114 15.17 5.08 0.98
N LEU A 115 15.15 5.25 2.30
CA LEU A 115 15.65 4.22 3.22
C LEU A 115 14.80 2.94 3.15
N ALA A 116 13.48 3.07 3.08
CA ALA A 116 12.58 1.92 2.92
C ALA A 116 12.84 1.19 1.60
N LEU A 117 13.01 1.92 0.50
CA LEU A 117 13.35 1.35 -0.81
C LEU A 117 14.70 0.63 -0.80
N ALA A 118 15.69 1.16 -0.09
CA ALA A 118 17.01 0.54 0.06
C ALA A 118 16.97 -0.80 0.82
N ARG A 119 15.92 -1.04 1.60
CA ARG A 119 15.71 -2.30 2.34
C ARG A 119 15.05 -3.41 1.52
N ARG A 120 14.69 -3.14 0.27
CA ARG A 120 14.05 -4.14 -0.60
C ARG A 120 14.98 -5.31 -0.89
N ASN A 121 14.42 -6.51 -1.01
CA ASN A 121 15.18 -7.71 -1.37
C ASN A 121 15.75 -7.64 -2.79
N THR A 122 15.02 -7.01 -3.70
CA THR A 122 15.45 -6.79 -5.08
C THR A 122 15.42 -5.30 -5.38
N ILE A 123 16.54 -4.79 -5.89
CA ILE A 123 16.71 -3.38 -6.26
C ILE A 123 17.26 -3.36 -7.68
N SER A 124 16.55 -2.70 -8.61
CA SER A 124 17.06 -2.53 -9.97
C SER A 124 18.26 -1.59 -10.01
N GLU A 125 19.07 -1.72 -11.05
CA GLU A 125 20.21 -0.84 -11.27
C GLU A 125 19.81 0.64 -11.31
N LYS A 126 18.72 0.96 -12.01
CA LYS A 126 18.17 2.33 -12.08
C LYS A 126 17.76 2.87 -10.73
N LEU A 127 17.10 2.06 -9.92
CA LEU A 127 16.70 2.46 -8.57
C LEU A 127 17.95 2.65 -7.69
N ALA A 128 18.92 1.75 -7.76
CA ALA A 128 20.18 1.86 -7.03
C ALA A 128 20.93 3.15 -7.39
N GLU A 129 21.06 3.45 -8.67
CA GLU A 129 21.68 4.71 -9.15
C GLU A 129 20.92 5.93 -8.61
N ARG A 130 19.59 5.90 -8.67
CA ARG A 130 18.76 6.98 -8.16
C ARG A 130 18.93 7.20 -6.66
N LEU A 131 18.96 6.14 -5.87
CA LEU A 131 19.19 6.21 -4.43
C LEU A 131 20.60 6.74 -4.11
N CYS A 132 21.61 6.31 -4.85
CA CYS A 132 22.97 6.81 -4.71
C CYS A 132 23.07 8.30 -5.03
N SER A 133 22.31 8.81 -5.99
CA SER A 133 22.34 10.21 -6.41
C SER A 133 21.97 11.20 -5.30
N PHE A 134 21.21 10.77 -4.31
CA PHE A 134 20.83 11.61 -3.16
C PHE A 134 21.94 11.70 -2.10
N GLY A 135 22.91 10.75 -2.07
CA GLY A 135 24.06 10.79 -1.20
C GLY A 135 23.78 10.65 0.31
N GLU A 136 22.64 10.14 0.69
CA GLU A 136 22.27 9.96 2.10
C GLU A 136 22.97 8.76 2.71
N ARG A 137 23.70 8.98 3.79
CA ARG A 137 24.55 7.99 4.44
C ARG A 137 23.80 6.70 4.83
N ASP A 138 22.69 6.85 5.53
CA ASP A 138 21.89 5.69 6.01
C ASP A 138 21.34 4.86 4.85
N CYS A 139 20.88 5.53 3.81
CA CYS A 139 20.40 4.89 2.60
C CYS A 139 21.53 4.14 1.88
N LEU A 140 22.70 4.76 1.73
CA LEU A 140 23.86 4.15 1.10
C LEU A 140 24.37 2.93 1.87
N GLU A 141 24.43 3.01 3.20
CA GLU A 141 24.83 1.88 4.04
C GLU A 141 23.90 0.68 3.85
N LYS A 142 22.59 0.91 3.81
CA LYS A 142 21.59 -0.14 3.57
C LYS A 142 21.70 -0.72 2.17
N LEU A 143 21.88 0.15 1.19
CA LEU A 143 22.00 -0.25 -0.21
C LEU A 143 23.24 -1.13 -0.41
N PHE A 144 24.39 -0.73 0.12
CA PHE A 144 25.63 -1.51 0.03
C PHE A 144 25.53 -2.86 0.74
N ARG A 145 24.87 -2.93 1.88
CA ARG A 145 24.60 -4.21 2.57
C ARG A 145 23.76 -5.14 1.71
N ASN A 146 22.74 -4.60 1.04
CA ASN A 146 21.85 -5.39 0.18
C ASN A 146 22.56 -5.87 -1.09
N LEU A 147 23.37 -5.03 -1.71
CA LEU A 147 24.09 -5.37 -2.94
C LEU A 147 25.32 -6.24 -2.67
N GLY A 148 25.87 -6.19 -1.47
CA GLY A 148 27.04 -6.96 -1.07
C GLY A 148 26.75 -8.32 -0.47
N ALA A 149 25.49 -8.65 -0.32
CA ALA A 149 25.06 -9.94 0.26
C ALA A 149 25.04 -11.06 -0.78
#